data_780fd2de617d6ba443764f6685e1d5a8
#
_entry.id   780fd2de617d6ba443764f6685e1d5a8
#
_cell.length_a   1.000
_cell.length_b   1.000
_cell.length_c   1.000
_cell.angle_alpha   90.00
_cell.angle_beta   90.00
_cell.angle_gamma   90.00
#
_symmetry.space_group_name_H-M   'P 1'
#
loop_
_entity.id
_entity.type
_entity.pdbx_description
1 polymer ?
#
loop_
_entity_poly.entity_id
_entity_poly.type
_entity_poly.pdbx_seq_one_letter_code
_entity_poly.pdbx_strand_id
1 'polypeptide(L)'
;MTIIQRRIFYGNVGSAGELVTWAHDMYEVIRVHSPEIPFRVLSDYQSGRTDRVVVEIEIESMAHLDSTLEKTMADPDTQSQFASVFGRLKNLIDHAEVEQWTIS
;
A
#
# COMPACT_ATOMS: atom_id res chain seq x y z
N MET A 1 1.57 -17.48 -12.20
CA MET A 1 1.35 -16.16 -12.82
C MET A 1 1.56 -15.09 -11.75
N THR A 2 2.32 -14.07 -12.06
CA THR A 2 2.62 -13.00 -11.10
C THR A 2 1.83 -11.76 -11.46
N ILE A 3 1.21 -11.16 -10.46
CA ILE A 3 0.46 -9.91 -10.59
C ILE A 3 1.22 -8.83 -9.85
N ILE A 4 1.40 -7.68 -10.49
CA ILE A 4 1.84 -6.45 -9.82
C ILE A 4 0.59 -5.60 -9.56
N GLN A 5 0.29 -5.37 -8.29
CA GLN A 5 -0.74 -4.42 -7.91
C GLN A 5 -0.09 -3.08 -7.65
N ARG A 6 -0.58 -2.06 -8.32
CA ARG A 6 -0.14 -0.67 -8.12
C ARG A 6 -1.30 0.12 -7.54
N ARG A 7 -1.08 0.69 -6.38
CA ARG A 7 -2.02 1.66 -5.79
C ARG A 7 -1.42 3.04 -5.95
N ILE A 8 -2.15 3.91 -6.64
CA ILE A 8 -1.73 5.28 -6.91
C ILE A 8 -2.52 6.18 -5.95
N PHE A 9 -1.79 6.83 -5.04
CA PHE A 9 -2.38 7.75 -4.07
C PHE A 9 -2.14 9.18 -4.55
N TYR A 10 -3.22 9.91 -4.75
CA TYR A 10 -3.18 11.33 -5.11
C TYR A 10 -3.27 12.13 -3.82
N GLY A 11 -2.11 12.54 -3.31
CA GLY A 11 -2.00 13.21 -2.03
C GLY A 11 -2.45 14.66 -2.06
N ASN A 12 -2.86 15.15 -0.91
CA ASN A 12 -3.07 16.56 -0.70
C ASN A 12 -1.74 17.30 -0.85
N VAL A 13 -1.80 18.57 -1.20
CA VAL A 13 -0.59 19.38 -1.39
C VAL A 13 0.29 19.32 -0.14
N GLY A 14 1.55 18.93 -0.34
CA GLY A 14 2.54 18.79 0.72
C GLY A 14 2.53 17.47 1.46
N SER A 15 1.69 16.49 1.08
CA SER A 15 1.53 15.24 1.82
C SER A 15 2.45 14.10 1.37
N ALA A 16 3.23 14.28 0.29
CA ALA A 16 4.01 13.17 -0.29
C ALA A 16 4.94 12.50 0.73
N GLY A 17 5.66 13.26 1.54
CA GLY A 17 6.56 12.70 2.56
C GLY A 17 5.83 11.87 3.60
N GLU A 18 4.67 12.35 4.07
CA GLU A 18 3.85 11.61 5.02
C GLU A 18 3.23 10.37 4.39
N LEU A 19 2.86 10.44 3.10
CA LEU A 19 2.34 9.28 2.36
C LEU A 19 3.40 8.19 2.22
N VAL A 20 4.64 8.55 1.93
CA VAL A 20 5.73 7.57 1.86
C VAL A 20 5.91 6.89 3.22
N THR A 21 5.93 7.66 4.30
CA THR A 21 6.01 7.12 5.66
C THR A 21 4.81 6.22 5.95
N TRP A 22 3.61 6.65 5.60
CA TRP A 22 2.38 5.86 5.77
C TRP A 22 2.48 4.51 5.06
N ALA A 23 2.98 4.51 3.82
CA ALA A 23 3.13 3.28 3.04
C ALA A 23 4.09 2.30 3.69
N HIS A 24 5.21 2.78 4.21
CA HIS A 24 6.16 1.94 4.94
C HIS A 24 5.57 1.42 6.24
N ASP A 25 4.84 2.24 6.99
CA ASP A 25 4.17 1.82 8.22
C ASP A 25 3.15 0.72 7.94
N MET A 26 2.37 0.86 6.85
CA MET A 26 1.40 -0.16 6.45
C MET A 26 2.10 -1.48 6.09
N TYR A 27 3.19 -1.42 5.35
CA TYR A 27 3.96 -2.60 5.00
C TYR A 27 4.49 -3.31 6.25
N GLU A 28 4.98 -2.57 7.25
CA GLU A 28 5.46 -3.16 8.50
C GLU A 28 4.38 -3.96 9.22
N VAL A 29 3.12 -3.54 9.14
CA VAL A 29 2.00 -4.29 9.70
C VAL A 29 1.76 -5.57 8.92
N ILE A 30 1.69 -5.48 7.60
CA ILE A 30 1.33 -6.61 6.73
C ILE A 30 2.43 -7.68 6.73
N ARG A 31 3.69 -7.28 6.74
CA ARG A 31 4.82 -8.21 6.66
C ARG A 31 4.97 -9.11 7.89
N VAL A 32 4.32 -8.79 9.00
CA VAL A 32 4.37 -9.63 10.20
C VAL A 32 3.94 -11.07 9.88
N HIS A 33 2.86 -11.22 9.09
CA HIS A 33 2.33 -12.53 8.70
C HIS A 33 2.58 -12.89 7.24
N SER A 34 3.10 -11.96 6.44
CA SER A 34 3.31 -12.16 5.01
C SER A 34 4.61 -11.48 4.56
N PRO A 35 5.76 -11.92 5.11
CA PRO A 35 7.05 -11.29 4.81
C PRO A 35 7.56 -11.57 3.39
N GLU A 36 6.94 -12.51 2.69
CA GLU A 36 7.35 -12.94 1.35
C GLU A 36 6.90 -11.99 0.23
N ILE A 37 6.01 -11.04 0.53
CA ILE A 37 5.46 -10.15 -0.50
C ILE A 37 6.46 -9.03 -0.80
N PRO A 38 7.00 -8.94 -2.04
CA PRO A 38 7.81 -7.81 -2.45
C PRO A 38 6.99 -6.52 -2.45
N PHE A 39 7.61 -5.45 -2.02
CA PHE A 39 6.96 -4.15 -1.83
C PHE A 39 7.93 -3.05 -2.22
N ARG A 40 7.41 -2.02 -2.88
CA ARG A 40 8.17 -0.78 -3.07
C ARG A 40 7.25 0.43 -3.14
N VAL A 41 7.80 1.56 -2.73
CA VAL A 41 7.11 2.85 -2.76
C VAL A 41 7.83 3.75 -3.77
N LEU A 42 7.05 4.37 -4.64
CA LEU A 42 7.53 5.32 -5.64
C LEU A 42 6.89 6.66 -5.34
N SER A 43 7.66 7.73 -5.31
CA SER A 43 7.11 9.07 -5.19
C SER A 43 7.32 9.82 -6.50
N ASP A 44 6.30 10.57 -6.89
CA ASP A 44 6.34 11.36 -8.11
C ASP A 44 7.19 12.61 -7.88
N TYR A 45 8.23 12.75 -8.68
CA TYR A 45 9.15 13.88 -8.58
C TYR A 45 9.17 14.63 -9.90
N GLN A 46 8.41 15.71 -9.96
CA GLN A 46 8.38 16.63 -11.10
C GLN A 46 7.82 16.05 -12.42
N SER A 47 6.89 15.11 -12.37
CA SER A 47 6.32 14.54 -13.60
C SER A 47 4.90 15.03 -13.89
N GLY A 48 4.51 16.21 -13.43
CA GLY A 48 3.24 16.85 -13.76
C GLY A 48 2.25 16.96 -12.61
N ARG A 49 2.19 15.97 -11.72
CA ARG A 49 1.46 16.06 -10.45
C ARG A 49 2.44 15.84 -9.31
N THR A 50 2.46 16.77 -8.38
CA THR A 50 3.22 16.59 -7.12
C THR A 50 2.37 15.82 -6.12
N ASP A 51 3.00 15.28 -5.09
CA ASP A 51 2.32 14.57 -4.00
C ASP A 51 1.59 13.28 -4.42
N ARG A 52 1.97 12.71 -5.56
CA ARG A 52 1.48 11.40 -5.99
C ARG A 52 2.47 10.32 -5.54
N VAL A 53 1.96 9.32 -4.85
CA VAL A 53 2.76 8.19 -4.33
C VAL A 53 2.16 6.89 -4.85
N VAL A 54 3.02 6.01 -5.35
CA VAL A 54 2.62 4.69 -5.85
C VAL A 54 3.18 3.62 -4.94
N VAL A 55 2.34 2.69 -4.53
CA VAL A 55 2.73 1.50 -3.79
C VAL A 55 2.56 0.30 -4.68
N GLU A 56 3.64 -0.45 -4.91
CA GLU A 56 3.61 -1.68 -5.69
C GLU A 56 3.87 -2.87 -4.81
N ILE A 57 3.07 -3.92 -5.00
CA ILE A 57 3.29 -5.24 -4.40
C ILE A 57 3.23 -6.30 -5.49
N GLU A 58 3.97 -7.39 -5.29
CA GLU A 58 3.86 -8.58 -6.13
C GLU A 58 3.09 -9.67 -5.40
N ILE A 59 2.10 -10.21 -6.08
CA ILE A 59 1.25 -11.29 -5.55
C ILE A 59 1.13 -12.39 -6.61
N GLU A 60 0.91 -13.62 -6.16
CA GLU A 60 0.72 -14.75 -7.07
C GLU A 60 -0.67 -14.75 -7.71
N SER A 61 -1.67 -14.24 -6.96
CA SER A 61 -3.07 -14.20 -7.37
C SER A 61 -3.83 -13.27 -6.45
N MET A 62 -5.07 -12.97 -6.79
CA MET A 62 -5.95 -12.21 -5.88
C MET A 62 -6.26 -13.02 -4.62
N ALA A 63 -6.33 -14.34 -4.71
CA ALA A 63 -6.49 -15.20 -3.53
C ALA A 63 -5.30 -15.09 -2.58
N HIS A 64 -4.10 -14.92 -3.10
CA HIS A 64 -2.90 -14.67 -2.29
C HIS A 64 -3.03 -13.35 -1.51
N LEU A 65 -3.51 -12.29 -2.16
CA LEU A 65 -3.74 -11.01 -1.49
C LEU A 65 -4.81 -11.14 -0.41
N ASP A 66 -5.93 -11.81 -0.69
CA ASP A 66 -7.00 -12.01 0.28
C ASP A 66 -6.49 -12.78 1.49
N SER A 67 -5.69 -13.83 1.27
CA SER A 67 -5.08 -14.61 2.35
C SER A 67 -4.16 -13.75 3.21
N THR A 68 -3.39 -12.86 2.61
CA THR A 68 -2.52 -11.92 3.32
C THR A 68 -3.32 -11.00 4.25
N LEU A 69 -4.40 -10.44 3.73
CA LEU A 69 -5.26 -9.56 4.52
C LEU A 69 -5.97 -10.32 5.64
N GLU A 70 -6.44 -11.55 5.38
CA GLU A 70 -7.05 -12.39 6.40
C GLU A 70 -6.10 -12.69 7.56
N LYS A 71 -4.84 -13.01 7.27
CA LYS A 71 -3.83 -13.27 8.31
C LYS A 71 -3.60 -12.02 9.18
N THR A 72 -3.52 -10.86 8.56
CA THR A 72 -3.34 -9.60 9.27
C THR A 72 -4.54 -9.30 10.16
N MET A 73 -5.75 -9.54 9.68
CA MET A 73 -6.99 -9.24 10.40
C MET A 73 -7.34 -10.28 11.47
N ALA A 74 -6.81 -11.51 11.37
CA ALA A 74 -7.08 -12.57 12.33
C ALA A 74 -6.29 -12.39 13.65
N ASP A 75 -5.17 -11.67 13.60
CA ASP A 75 -4.34 -11.37 14.77
C ASP A 75 -4.78 -10.03 15.37
N PRO A 76 -5.26 -10.00 16.63
CA PRO A 76 -5.74 -8.76 17.25
C PRO A 76 -4.70 -7.63 17.26
N ASP A 77 -3.41 -7.94 17.39
CA ASP A 77 -2.35 -6.94 17.42
C ASP A 77 -2.17 -6.31 16.04
N THR A 78 -2.04 -7.11 14.98
CA THR A 78 -1.89 -6.57 13.62
C THR A 78 -3.18 -5.94 13.10
N GLN A 79 -4.34 -6.45 13.51
CA GLN A 79 -5.61 -5.83 13.19
C GLN A 79 -5.69 -4.41 13.75
N SER A 80 -5.32 -4.23 15.02
CA SER A 80 -5.33 -2.93 15.68
C SER A 80 -4.34 -1.96 15.02
N GLN A 81 -3.13 -2.44 14.71
CA GLN A 81 -2.12 -1.65 14.01
C GLN A 81 -2.58 -1.25 12.61
N PHE A 82 -3.18 -2.18 11.87
CA PHE A 82 -3.73 -1.92 10.55
C PHE A 82 -4.78 -0.81 10.59
N ALA A 83 -5.74 -0.90 11.51
CA ALA A 83 -6.79 0.10 11.64
C ALA A 83 -6.21 1.49 11.98
N SER A 84 -5.21 1.54 12.84
CA SER A 84 -4.55 2.79 13.22
C SER A 84 -3.83 3.44 12.04
N VAL A 85 -3.04 2.66 11.30
CA VAL A 85 -2.30 3.17 10.14
C VAL A 85 -3.26 3.55 9.02
N PHE A 86 -4.22 2.67 8.70
CA PHE A 86 -5.19 2.93 7.63
C PHE A 86 -5.99 4.21 7.89
N GLY A 87 -6.37 4.44 9.14
CA GLY A 87 -7.15 5.62 9.52
C GLY A 87 -6.45 6.96 9.25
N ARG A 88 -5.12 6.97 9.13
CA ARG A 88 -4.37 8.18 8.80
C ARG A 88 -4.51 8.59 7.33
N LEU A 89 -4.82 7.63 6.46
CA LEU A 89 -4.80 7.85 5.00
C LEU A 89 -5.80 8.90 4.55
N LYS A 90 -6.98 8.93 5.13
CA LYS A 90 -8.05 9.87 4.75
C LYS A 90 -7.65 11.34 4.88
N ASN A 91 -6.66 11.65 5.73
CA ASN A 91 -6.19 13.00 5.94
C ASN A 91 -5.02 13.37 5.01
N LEU A 92 -4.51 12.40 4.25
CA LEU A 92 -3.32 12.57 3.42
C LEU A 92 -3.63 12.63 1.93
N ILE A 93 -4.74 12.04 1.50
CA ILE A 93 -5.06 11.89 0.09
C ILE A 93 -6.39 12.56 -0.30
N ASP A 94 -6.47 12.94 -1.56
CA ASP A 94 -7.71 13.36 -2.22
C ASP A 94 -8.47 12.13 -2.72
N HIS A 95 -7.78 11.25 -3.45
CA HIS A 95 -8.34 10.00 -3.95
C HIS A 95 -7.22 8.99 -4.26
N ALA A 96 -7.61 7.78 -4.60
CA ALA A 96 -6.67 6.73 -4.99
C ALA A 96 -7.24 5.90 -6.12
N GLU A 97 -6.34 5.28 -6.88
CA GLU A 97 -6.66 4.34 -7.95
C GLU A 97 -5.88 3.06 -7.71
N VAL A 98 -6.34 1.96 -8.31
CA VAL A 98 -5.65 0.68 -8.25
C VAL A 98 -5.56 0.09 -9.65
N GLU A 99 -4.38 -0.46 -9.97
CA GLU A 99 -4.12 -1.16 -11.21
C GLU A 99 -3.64 -2.56 -10.91
N GLN A 100 -4.01 -3.51 -11.76
CA GLN A 100 -3.58 -4.90 -11.68
C GLN A 100 -2.87 -5.24 -13.00
N TRP A 101 -1.57 -5.53 -12.91
CA TRP A 101 -0.76 -5.85 -14.08
C TRP A 101 -0.27 -7.30 -14.00
N THR A 102 -0.48 -8.07 -15.05
CA THR A 102 0.06 -9.43 -15.16
C THR A 102 1.43 -9.35 -15.82
N ILE A 103 2.43 -9.99 -15.21
CA ILE A 103 3.72 -10.13 -15.85
C ILE A 103 3.59 -11.21 -16.94
N SER A 104 3.87 -10.80 -18.16
CA SER A 104 3.78 -11.67 -19.35
C SER A 104 5.11 -12.27 -19.72
#